data_40f2e14a37ed5f891dadecbbdccdba7e
#
_entry.id   40f2e14a37ed5f891dadecbbdccdba7e
#
_cell.length_a   1.000
_cell.length_b   1.000
_cell.length_c   1.000
_cell.angle_alpha   90.00
_cell.angle_beta   90.00
_cell.angle_gamma   90.00
#
_symmetry.space_group_name_H-M   'P 1'
#
loop_
_entity.id
_entity.type
_entity.pdbx_description
1 polymer ?
#
loop_
_entity_poly.entity_id
_entity_poly.type
_entity_poly.pdbx_seq_one_letter_code
_entity_poly.pdbx_strand_id
1 'polypeptide(L)'
;MADRFPLIVDSTNSNIKELPSGDNLDLTGSGIKIGGTLTLGGTNVTSTAAELNKLASSGTLAQAGKQTIWIPAAAMYPTTTNGCEALAQVETTAQQPEFKVLDFSHTATKYAQFTVAFPKSWDHTGDITFQVFWIGIAAATTVAWCLQGKSVADVTESVAAFGTAVTVTDTANNDVTHTLISAESTDVTIAGAADDTLTYFQIYRDHDHGSDNMAGSARLLGIKLFFSTNAANDA
;
A
#
# COMPACT_ATOMS: atom_id res chain seq x y z
N MET A 1 -14.59 42.90 -10.95
CA MET A 1 -15.81 43.21 -10.19
C MET A 1 -15.34 43.79 -8.89
N ALA A 2 -15.89 44.90 -8.43
CA ALA A 2 -15.45 45.49 -7.16
C ALA A 2 -15.96 44.64 -6.00
N ASP A 3 -15.09 44.48 -4.98
CA ASP A 3 -15.48 43.78 -3.76
C ASP A 3 -16.56 44.61 -3.03
N ARG A 4 -17.54 43.92 -2.48
CA ARG A 4 -18.64 44.54 -1.71
C ARG A 4 -18.60 44.00 -0.30
N PHE A 5 -18.60 44.88 0.68
CA PHE A 5 -18.62 44.48 2.07
C PHE A 5 -20.02 44.13 2.55
N PRO A 6 -20.17 43.19 3.49
CA PRO A 6 -21.46 42.84 4.06
C PRO A 6 -22.03 44.06 4.82
N LEU A 7 -23.31 44.28 4.71
CA LEU A 7 -24.02 45.35 5.45
C LEU A 7 -24.49 44.78 6.80
N ILE A 8 -24.28 45.56 7.84
CA ILE A 8 -24.76 45.29 9.20
C ILE A 8 -25.73 46.40 9.66
N VAL A 9 -26.64 46.02 10.57
CA VAL A 9 -27.53 46.99 11.22
C VAL A 9 -26.84 47.54 12.45
N ASP A 10 -26.53 48.83 12.45
CA ASP A 10 -26.12 49.56 13.64
C ASP A 10 -27.35 50.00 14.44
N SER A 11 -27.75 49.17 15.42
CA SER A 11 -28.90 49.42 16.25
C SER A 11 -28.77 50.64 17.15
N THR A 12 -27.55 51.09 17.44
CA THR A 12 -27.30 52.29 18.28
C THR A 12 -27.64 53.55 17.54
N ASN A 13 -27.31 53.61 16.24
CA ASN A 13 -27.50 54.80 15.41
C ASN A 13 -28.66 54.64 14.42
N SER A 14 -29.43 53.54 14.48
CA SER A 14 -30.57 53.24 13.61
C SER A 14 -30.25 53.32 12.11
N ASN A 15 -29.04 52.91 11.70
CA ASN A 15 -28.60 52.93 10.31
C ASN A 15 -28.01 51.58 9.87
N ILE A 16 -27.86 51.41 8.57
CA ILE A 16 -27.18 50.29 7.95
C ILE A 16 -25.79 50.77 7.52
N LYS A 17 -24.77 50.04 7.90
CA LYS A 17 -23.38 50.33 7.54
C LYS A 17 -22.62 49.11 7.07
N GLU A 18 -21.52 49.30 6.40
CA GLU A 18 -20.61 48.23 6.10
C GLU A 18 -19.90 47.72 7.38
N LEU A 19 -19.54 46.45 7.40
CA LEU A 19 -18.75 45.87 8.49
C LEU A 19 -17.41 46.62 8.59
N PRO A 20 -17.09 47.27 9.75
CA PRO A 20 -15.85 48.02 9.90
C PRO A 20 -14.60 47.14 9.70
N SER A 21 -13.52 47.78 9.25
CA SER A 21 -12.22 47.10 9.17
C SER A 21 -11.77 46.67 10.56
N GLY A 22 -11.42 45.37 10.69
CA GLY A 22 -11.02 44.77 11.96
C GLY A 22 -12.12 44.08 12.74
N ASP A 23 -13.40 44.28 12.35
CA ASP A 23 -14.53 43.55 12.93
C ASP A 23 -14.72 42.16 12.25
N ASN A 24 -15.23 41.23 13.02
CA ASN A 24 -15.55 39.88 12.54
C ASN A 24 -17.06 39.74 12.22
N LEU A 25 -17.38 39.02 11.17
CA LEU A 25 -18.74 38.56 10.91
C LEU A 25 -19.02 37.34 11.77
N ASP A 26 -19.77 37.52 12.87
CA ASP A 26 -20.18 36.40 13.73
C ASP A 26 -21.40 35.67 13.11
N LEU A 27 -21.22 34.42 12.77
CA LEU A 27 -22.25 33.53 12.24
C LEU A 27 -22.56 32.38 13.22
N THR A 28 -22.35 32.58 14.51
CA THR A 28 -22.65 31.58 15.54
C THR A 28 -24.14 31.16 15.43
N GLY A 29 -24.40 29.89 15.29
CA GLY A 29 -25.75 29.33 15.09
C GLY A 29 -26.30 29.46 13.66
N SER A 30 -25.53 29.99 12.72
CA SER A 30 -25.88 30.15 11.31
C SER A 30 -24.86 29.48 10.42
N GLY A 31 -25.18 29.26 9.16
CA GLY A 31 -24.27 28.70 8.16
C GLY A 31 -24.00 29.68 7.02
N ILE A 32 -22.91 29.47 6.31
CA ILE A 32 -22.63 30.15 5.04
C ILE A 32 -22.85 29.16 3.90
N LYS A 33 -23.70 29.53 2.94
CA LYS A 33 -23.83 28.84 1.67
C LYS A 33 -23.15 29.66 0.58
N ILE A 34 -22.04 29.16 0.06
CA ILE A 34 -21.27 29.80 -1.00
C ILE A 34 -21.61 29.08 -2.31
N GLY A 35 -22.25 29.82 -3.25
CA GLY A 35 -22.61 29.30 -4.57
C GLY A 35 -21.48 29.42 -5.61
N GLY A 36 -20.35 30.00 -5.22
CA GLY A 36 -19.18 30.22 -6.06
C GLY A 36 -17.90 29.72 -5.37
N THR A 37 -16.78 30.39 -5.64
CA THR A 37 -15.47 30.07 -5.06
C THR A 37 -15.30 30.71 -3.69
N LEU A 38 -14.89 29.93 -2.68
CA LEU A 38 -14.40 30.47 -1.39
C LEU A 38 -12.96 30.93 -1.56
N THR A 39 -12.70 32.21 -1.25
CA THR A 39 -11.36 32.78 -1.26
C THR A 39 -10.96 33.18 0.16
N LEU A 40 -9.81 32.71 0.64
CA LEU A 40 -9.26 33.06 1.94
C LEU A 40 -7.92 33.76 1.75
N GLY A 41 -7.77 34.99 2.28
CA GLY A 41 -6.52 35.75 2.17
C GLY A 41 -6.07 35.99 0.71
N GLY A 42 -7.02 36.13 -0.22
CA GLY A 42 -6.72 36.29 -1.65
C GLY A 42 -6.46 35.02 -2.42
N THR A 43 -6.46 33.85 -1.76
CA THR A 43 -6.24 32.53 -2.39
C THR A 43 -7.55 31.76 -2.46
N ASN A 44 -7.84 31.18 -3.62
CA ASN A 44 -9.02 30.34 -3.80
C ASN A 44 -8.86 28.99 -3.11
N VAL A 45 -9.86 28.59 -2.33
CA VAL A 45 -9.95 27.23 -1.80
C VAL A 45 -10.47 26.32 -2.92
N THR A 46 -9.59 25.44 -3.41
CA THR A 46 -9.91 24.49 -4.49
C THR A 46 -10.35 23.12 -3.96
N SER A 47 -10.16 22.87 -2.65
CA SER A 47 -10.55 21.62 -2.02
C SER A 47 -12.08 21.44 -2.00
N THR A 48 -12.53 20.22 -2.25
CA THR A 48 -13.94 19.85 -2.12
C THR A 48 -14.38 19.83 -0.65
N ALA A 49 -15.67 19.91 -0.38
CA ALA A 49 -16.23 19.78 0.97
C ALA A 49 -15.83 18.43 1.63
N ALA A 50 -15.75 17.36 0.85
CA ALA A 50 -15.32 16.05 1.33
C ALA A 50 -13.85 16.05 1.78
N GLU A 51 -12.97 16.75 1.05
CA GLU A 51 -11.56 16.90 1.43
C GLU A 51 -11.39 17.80 2.66
N LEU A 52 -12.14 18.91 2.76
CA LEU A 52 -12.15 19.76 3.94
C LEU A 52 -12.67 19.05 5.19
N ASN A 53 -13.69 18.18 5.04
CA ASN A 53 -14.23 17.41 6.15
C ASN A 53 -13.24 16.37 6.69
N LYS A 54 -12.34 15.85 5.86
CA LYS A 54 -11.25 14.98 6.32
C LYS A 54 -10.28 15.69 7.28
N LEU A 55 -10.07 16.99 7.10
CA LEU A 55 -9.26 17.81 8.02
C LEU A 55 -9.93 17.94 9.41
N ALA A 56 -11.26 18.02 9.46
CA ALA A 56 -12.00 18.23 10.71
C ALA A 56 -12.08 16.95 11.58
N SER A 57 -12.04 15.77 10.96
CA SER A 57 -12.22 14.50 11.66
C SER A 57 -10.94 13.93 12.29
N SER A 58 -9.75 14.40 11.90
CA SER A 58 -8.48 13.78 12.30
C SER A 58 -7.58 14.66 13.18
N GLY A 59 -7.92 15.94 13.38
CA GLY A 59 -7.05 16.90 14.12
C GLY A 59 -5.65 17.07 13.49
N THR A 60 -5.30 16.27 12.54
CA THR A 60 -4.10 16.25 11.71
C THR A 60 -4.53 15.96 10.28
N LEU A 61 -3.87 16.51 9.29
CA LEU A 61 -4.00 16.11 7.90
C LEU A 61 -3.64 14.62 7.80
N ALA A 62 -4.63 13.75 7.93
CA ALA A 62 -4.43 12.33 7.67
C ALA A 62 -4.08 12.21 6.19
N GLN A 63 -2.82 12.01 5.89
CA GLN A 63 -2.39 11.63 4.57
C GLN A 63 -2.74 10.14 4.39
N ALA A 64 -4.06 9.87 4.26
CA ALA A 64 -4.51 8.57 3.84
C ALA A 64 -3.90 8.31 2.46
N GLY A 65 -3.16 7.24 2.33
CA GLY A 65 -2.46 6.94 1.10
C GLY A 65 -1.88 5.54 1.10
N LYS A 66 -1.45 5.15 -0.09
CA LYS A 66 -0.79 3.87 -0.31
C LYS A 66 0.68 3.97 0.12
N GLN A 67 1.09 3.13 1.03
CA GLN A 67 2.46 2.99 1.51
C GLN A 67 3.12 1.76 0.92
N THR A 68 4.44 1.70 0.96
CA THR A 68 5.21 0.60 0.37
C THR A 68 6.23 0.06 1.36
N ILE A 69 6.28 -1.26 1.50
CA ILE A 69 7.35 -1.99 2.19
C ILE A 69 8.08 -2.86 1.17
N TRP A 70 9.41 -2.75 1.13
CA TRP A 70 10.25 -3.65 0.36
C TRP A 70 10.70 -4.83 1.23
N ILE A 71 10.41 -6.05 0.80
CA ILE A 71 10.83 -7.30 1.45
C ILE A 71 11.80 -8.01 0.51
N PRO A 72 13.12 -7.93 0.75
CA PRO A 72 14.10 -8.64 -0.07
C PRO A 72 14.02 -10.15 0.18
N ALA A 73 14.42 -10.96 -0.79
CA ALA A 73 14.53 -12.42 -0.63
C ALA A 73 15.41 -12.82 0.59
N ALA A 74 16.39 -11.99 0.94
CA ALA A 74 17.24 -12.20 2.11
C ALA A 74 16.51 -12.06 3.46
N ALA A 75 15.33 -11.44 3.49
CA ALA A 75 14.48 -11.34 4.68
C ALA A 75 13.43 -12.47 4.74
N MET A 76 13.43 -13.35 3.75
CA MET A 76 12.52 -14.49 3.66
C MET A 76 13.27 -15.78 4.02
N TYR A 77 12.51 -16.81 4.39
CA TYR A 77 13.05 -18.12 4.70
C TYR A 77 12.22 -19.24 4.05
N PRO A 78 12.88 -20.29 3.52
CA PRO A 78 12.15 -21.48 3.04
C PRO A 78 11.37 -22.13 4.17
N THR A 79 10.17 -22.63 3.87
CA THR A 79 9.41 -23.41 4.85
C THR A 79 10.08 -24.76 5.12
N THR A 80 9.89 -25.32 6.31
CA THR A 80 10.45 -26.65 6.66
C THR A 80 9.90 -27.75 5.76
N THR A 81 8.61 -27.68 5.42
CA THR A 81 7.97 -28.62 4.49
C THR A 81 7.75 -27.93 3.17
N ASN A 82 8.23 -28.53 2.08
CA ASN A 82 8.14 -27.97 0.73
C ASN A 82 8.72 -26.56 0.58
N GLY A 83 9.80 -26.24 1.31
CA GLY A 83 10.51 -24.97 1.15
C GLY A 83 11.12 -24.81 -0.24
N CYS A 84 11.26 -23.56 -0.67
CA CYS A 84 12.09 -23.22 -1.83
C CYS A 84 13.57 -23.51 -1.51
N GLU A 85 14.46 -23.30 -2.48
CA GLU A 85 15.89 -23.45 -2.24
C GLU A 85 16.41 -22.43 -1.21
N ALA A 86 17.51 -22.77 -0.56
CA ALA A 86 18.15 -21.87 0.41
C ALA A 86 18.59 -20.56 -0.27
N LEU A 87 18.69 -19.49 0.52
CA LEU A 87 19.16 -18.19 0.02
C LEU A 87 20.51 -18.33 -0.66
N ALA A 88 20.58 -17.96 -1.91
CA ALA A 88 21.79 -17.97 -2.71
C ALA A 88 22.24 -16.54 -3.06
N GLN A 89 23.52 -16.40 -3.35
CA GLN A 89 24.13 -15.21 -3.94
C GLN A 89 24.52 -15.53 -5.37
N VAL A 90 24.07 -14.71 -6.30
CA VAL A 90 24.34 -14.89 -7.73
C VAL A 90 25.17 -13.70 -8.22
N GLU A 91 26.39 -13.99 -8.64
CA GLU A 91 27.25 -13.04 -9.33
C GLU A 91 26.82 -12.97 -10.81
N THR A 92 26.63 -11.76 -11.34
CA THR A 92 26.34 -11.56 -12.77
C THR A 92 27.64 -11.46 -13.57
N THR A 93 28.52 -10.56 -13.14
CA THR A 93 29.86 -10.33 -13.67
C THR A 93 30.71 -9.73 -12.56
N ALA A 94 31.98 -10.03 -12.48
CA ALA A 94 32.89 -9.49 -11.47
C ALA A 94 32.75 -7.96 -11.33
N GLN A 95 32.59 -7.47 -10.09
CA GLN A 95 32.43 -6.05 -9.76
C GLN A 95 31.11 -5.40 -10.27
N GLN A 96 30.14 -6.21 -10.66
CA GLN A 96 28.78 -5.78 -11.00
C GLN A 96 27.80 -6.12 -9.85
N PRO A 97 26.53 -5.63 -9.87
CA PRO A 97 25.56 -5.98 -8.86
C PRO A 97 25.36 -7.48 -8.74
N GLU A 98 25.41 -7.98 -7.51
CA GLU A 98 25.10 -9.37 -7.18
C GLU A 98 23.69 -9.48 -6.61
N PHE A 99 23.04 -10.61 -6.86
CA PHE A 99 21.67 -10.85 -6.41
C PHE A 99 21.62 -11.82 -5.23
N LYS A 100 20.85 -11.48 -4.21
CA LYS A 100 20.39 -12.44 -3.20
C LYS A 100 19.05 -12.98 -3.65
N VAL A 101 18.96 -14.29 -3.87
CA VAL A 101 17.80 -14.93 -4.48
C VAL A 101 17.31 -16.13 -3.69
N LEU A 102 16.00 -16.38 -3.80
CA LEU A 102 15.38 -17.66 -3.46
C LEU A 102 14.88 -18.31 -4.75
N ASP A 103 15.32 -19.52 -5.04
CA ASP A 103 14.96 -20.25 -6.25
C ASP A 103 13.71 -21.13 -6.03
N PHE A 104 12.71 -20.97 -6.89
CA PHE A 104 11.43 -21.70 -6.85
C PHE A 104 11.33 -22.67 -8.02
N SER A 105 11.14 -23.94 -7.70
CA SER A 105 11.10 -25.05 -8.66
C SER A 105 9.95 -24.91 -9.68
N HIS A 106 10.17 -25.46 -10.87
CA HIS A 106 9.15 -25.62 -11.92
C HIS A 106 8.44 -26.98 -11.87
N THR A 107 8.85 -27.87 -10.99
CA THR A 107 8.30 -29.24 -10.90
C THR A 107 7.51 -29.52 -9.63
N ALA A 108 7.51 -28.57 -8.70
CA ALA A 108 6.78 -28.70 -7.44
C ALA A 108 6.53 -27.33 -6.83
N THR A 109 5.36 -27.11 -6.26
CA THR A 109 5.06 -25.90 -5.48
C THR A 109 5.94 -25.84 -4.25
N LYS A 110 6.72 -24.77 -4.15
CA LYS A 110 7.68 -24.50 -3.09
C LYS A 110 7.38 -23.14 -2.44
N TYR A 111 7.62 -23.03 -1.14
CA TYR A 111 7.18 -21.93 -0.32
C TYR A 111 8.34 -21.21 0.37
N ALA A 112 8.22 -19.90 0.49
CA ALA A 112 8.99 -19.08 1.43
C ALA A 112 8.05 -18.24 2.29
N GLN A 113 8.48 -17.91 3.49
CA GLN A 113 7.71 -17.09 4.43
C GLN A 113 8.53 -15.88 4.88
N PHE A 114 7.82 -14.85 5.32
CA PHE A 114 8.35 -13.67 5.99
C PHE A 114 7.28 -13.08 6.88
N THR A 115 7.65 -12.14 7.73
CA THR A 115 6.74 -11.48 8.66
C THR A 115 6.82 -9.97 8.53
N VAL A 116 5.69 -9.30 8.75
CA VAL A 116 5.60 -7.84 8.83
C VAL A 116 4.80 -7.46 10.07
N ALA A 117 5.34 -6.58 10.89
CA ALA A 117 4.58 -5.81 11.87
C ALA A 117 4.19 -4.49 11.19
N PHE A 118 2.93 -4.36 10.83
CA PHE A 118 2.44 -3.13 10.21
C PHE A 118 2.39 -1.99 11.24
N PRO A 119 2.54 -0.73 10.81
CA PRO A 119 2.34 0.42 11.69
C PRO A 119 0.89 0.48 12.17
N LYS A 120 0.63 1.12 13.31
CA LYS A 120 -0.74 1.33 13.83
C LYS A 120 -1.62 2.14 12.87
N SER A 121 -1.01 2.95 12.02
CA SER A 121 -1.68 3.69 10.97
C SER A 121 -2.13 2.82 9.79
N TRP A 122 -1.80 1.52 9.78
CA TRP A 122 -2.30 0.61 8.76
C TRP A 122 -3.82 0.49 8.82
N ASP A 123 -4.46 0.70 7.68
CA ASP A 123 -5.88 0.38 7.53
C ASP A 123 -6.05 -1.13 7.28
N HIS A 124 -6.25 -1.88 8.36
CA HIS A 124 -6.42 -3.34 8.30
C HIS A 124 -7.71 -3.78 7.60
N THR A 125 -8.63 -2.83 7.33
CA THR A 125 -9.82 -3.06 6.50
C THR A 125 -9.59 -2.72 5.03
N GLY A 126 -8.47 -2.09 4.72
CA GLY A 126 -8.05 -1.72 3.39
C GLY A 126 -7.27 -2.84 2.69
N ASP A 127 -6.96 -2.58 1.43
CA ASP A 127 -6.33 -3.54 0.54
C ASP A 127 -4.83 -3.64 0.78
N ILE A 128 -4.30 -4.87 0.78
CA ILE A 128 -2.88 -5.15 0.59
C ILE A 128 -2.70 -5.72 -0.80
N THR A 129 -1.82 -5.12 -1.58
CA THR A 129 -1.41 -5.63 -2.89
C THR A 129 0.10 -5.87 -2.91
N PHE A 130 0.58 -6.63 -3.88
CA PHE A 130 2.01 -6.89 -4.00
C PHE A 130 2.51 -6.83 -5.44
N GLN A 131 3.82 -6.68 -5.58
CA GLN A 131 4.54 -6.69 -6.84
C GLN A 131 5.81 -7.50 -6.66
N VAL A 132 6.06 -8.44 -7.57
CA VAL A 132 7.20 -9.37 -7.49
C VAL A 132 8.37 -8.83 -8.30
N PHE A 133 9.56 -8.90 -7.70
CA PHE A 133 10.84 -8.64 -8.37
C PHE A 133 11.57 -9.97 -8.49
N TRP A 134 11.90 -10.38 -9.71
CA TRP A 134 12.42 -11.70 -9.97
C TRP A 134 13.34 -11.75 -11.19
N ILE A 135 13.97 -12.88 -11.42
CA ILE A 135 14.80 -13.15 -12.60
C ILE A 135 14.33 -14.45 -13.21
N GLY A 136 14.06 -14.44 -14.52
CA GLY A 136 13.79 -15.64 -15.31
C GLY A 136 15.09 -16.33 -15.73
N ILE A 137 14.99 -17.61 -16.05
CA ILE A 137 16.10 -18.39 -16.60
C ILE A 137 15.85 -18.85 -18.04
N ALA A 138 14.65 -18.58 -18.57
CA ALA A 138 14.27 -18.91 -19.94
C ALA A 138 13.43 -17.80 -20.53
N ALA A 139 13.77 -17.42 -21.76
CA ALA A 139 13.11 -16.36 -22.48
C ALA A 139 11.65 -16.63 -22.82
N ALA A 140 10.85 -15.57 -22.86
CA ALA A 140 9.45 -15.56 -23.31
C ALA A 140 8.57 -16.63 -22.63
N THR A 141 8.88 -16.95 -21.36
CA THR A 141 8.11 -17.89 -20.54
C THR A 141 7.50 -17.16 -19.35
N THR A 142 6.35 -17.59 -18.92
CA THR A 142 5.56 -16.97 -17.86
C THR A 142 5.68 -17.75 -16.56
N VAL A 143 5.71 -17.04 -15.45
CA VAL A 143 5.67 -17.59 -14.09
C VAL A 143 4.47 -17.03 -13.35
N ALA A 144 3.81 -17.88 -12.55
CA ALA A 144 2.71 -17.51 -11.68
C ALA A 144 3.20 -17.42 -10.23
N TRP A 145 3.20 -16.20 -9.69
CA TRP A 145 3.57 -15.90 -8.32
C TRP A 145 2.35 -15.72 -7.44
N CYS A 146 2.32 -16.37 -6.30
CA CYS A 146 1.20 -16.33 -5.37
C CYS A 146 1.63 -15.82 -4.01
N LEU A 147 0.77 -14.99 -3.39
CA LEU A 147 0.96 -14.50 -2.03
C LEU A 147 -0.31 -14.71 -1.21
N GLN A 148 -0.15 -15.14 0.03
CA GLN A 148 -1.20 -15.25 1.03
C GLN A 148 -0.71 -14.77 2.38
N GLY A 149 -1.63 -14.29 3.24
CA GLY A 149 -1.29 -13.70 4.53
C GLY A 149 -2.16 -14.17 5.68
N LYS A 150 -1.60 -14.11 6.89
CA LYS A 150 -2.28 -14.41 8.16
C LYS A 150 -1.73 -13.50 9.24
N SER A 151 -2.60 -12.75 9.91
CA SER A 151 -2.25 -11.98 11.10
C SER A 151 -2.54 -12.76 12.37
N VAL A 152 -1.69 -12.60 13.36
CA VAL A 152 -1.78 -13.23 14.68
C VAL A 152 -1.68 -12.14 15.72
N ALA A 153 -2.74 -12.03 16.55
CA ALA A 153 -2.80 -11.11 17.67
C ALA A 153 -2.15 -11.70 18.93
N ASP A 154 -1.93 -10.86 19.94
CA ASP A 154 -1.47 -11.31 21.26
C ASP A 154 -2.40 -12.39 21.82
N VAL A 155 -1.81 -13.35 22.51
CA VAL A 155 -2.46 -14.56 23.12
C VAL A 155 -3.36 -15.36 22.16
N THR A 156 -3.20 -15.18 20.86
CA THR A 156 -3.93 -15.93 19.83
C THR A 156 -3.06 -17.06 19.28
N GLU A 157 -3.65 -18.23 19.07
CA GLU A 157 -2.93 -19.34 18.46
C GLU A 157 -2.50 -19.01 17.03
N SER A 158 -1.21 -19.20 16.74
CA SER A 158 -0.66 -19.04 15.39
C SER A 158 -0.99 -20.22 14.47
N VAL A 159 -1.57 -21.29 14.99
CA VAL A 159 -1.95 -22.50 14.23
C VAL A 159 -3.29 -22.26 13.52
N ALA A 160 -3.25 -21.49 12.44
CA ALA A 160 -4.43 -21.24 11.61
C ALA A 160 -3.99 -21.11 10.13
N ALA A 161 -4.92 -21.40 9.23
CA ALA A 161 -4.67 -21.30 7.81
C ALA A 161 -4.41 -19.86 7.37
N PHE A 162 -3.58 -19.69 6.34
CA PHE A 162 -3.48 -18.44 5.61
C PHE A 162 -4.82 -18.08 4.93
N GLY A 163 -4.99 -16.81 4.61
CA GLY A 163 -6.06 -16.35 3.74
C GLY A 163 -5.94 -16.93 2.32
N THR A 164 -6.91 -16.62 1.48
CA THR A 164 -6.89 -17.04 0.08
C THR A 164 -5.69 -16.41 -0.64
N ALA A 165 -4.93 -17.25 -1.35
CA ALA A 165 -3.81 -16.78 -2.13
C ALA A 165 -4.27 -15.97 -3.35
N VAL A 166 -3.53 -14.92 -3.66
CA VAL A 166 -3.70 -14.11 -4.87
C VAL A 166 -2.52 -14.35 -5.80
N THR A 167 -2.81 -14.54 -7.07
CA THR A 167 -1.84 -14.86 -8.11
C THR A 167 -1.60 -13.67 -9.03
N VAL A 168 -0.33 -13.40 -9.33
CA VAL A 168 0.10 -12.52 -10.41
C VAL A 168 1.02 -13.29 -11.36
N THR A 169 0.78 -13.14 -12.65
CA THR A 169 1.62 -13.76 -13.68
C THR A 169 2.52 -12.72 -14.32
N ASP A 170 3.75 -13.13 -14.64
CA ASP A 170 4.70 -12.26 -15.31
C ASP A 170 5.55 -13.05 -16.29
N THR A 171 5.96 -12.42 -17.39
CA THR A 171 6.67 -13.07 -18.48
C THR A 171 8.14 -12.67 -18.50
N ALA A 172 9.00 -13.66 -18.49
CA ALA A 172 10.44 -13.47 -18.54
C ALA A 172 10.90 -12.86 -19.86
N ASN A 173 11.83 -11.93 -19.78
CA ASN A 173 12.60 -11.45 -20.91
C ASN A 173 13.66 -12.48 -21.35
N ASN A 174 14.31 -12.20 -22.47
CA ASN A 174 15.29 -13.09 -23.11
C ASN A 174 16.62 -13.24 -22.35
N ASP A 175 16.81 -12.57 -21.21
CA ASP A 175 18.10 -12.52 -20.53
C ASP A 175 17.94 -12.93 -19.06
N VAL A 176 18.79 -13.87 -18.63
CA VAL A 176 18.86 -14.38 -17.26
C VAL A 176 19.42 -13.37 -16.24
N THR A 177 19.88 -12.21 -16.69
CA THR A 177 20.42 -11.13 -15.85
C THR A 177 19.47 -9.96 -15.68
N HIS A 178 18.34 -9.94 -16.41
CA HIS A 178 17.35 -8.88 -16.28
C HIS A 178 16.46 -9.05 -15.05
N THR A 179 16.40 -8.01 -14.24
CA THR A 179 15.37 -7.91 -13.20
C THR A 179 14.01 -7.67 -13.84
N LEU A 180 13.08 -8.54 -13.54
CA LEU A 180 11.70 -8.47 -13.97
C LEU A 180 10.84 -7.93 -12.84
N ILE A 181 9.80 -7.19 -13.18
CA ILE A 181 8.88 -6.59 -12.21
C ILE A 181 7.47 -6.89 -12.68
N SER A 182 6.74 -7.68 -11.93
CA SER A 182 5.36 -8.02 -12.27
C SER A 182 4.44 -6.80 -12.26
N ALA A 183 3.26 -6.93 -12.82
CA ALA A 183 2.16 -6.02 -12.51
C ALA A 183 1.85 -6.07 -11.00
N GLU A 184 1.21 -5.03 -10.48
CA GLU A 184 0.65 -5.06 -9.13
C GLU A 184 -0.52 -6.05 -9.09
N SER A 185 -0.60 -6.85 -8.02
CA SER A 185 -1.66 -7.83 -7.83
C SER A 185 -3.01 -7.17 -7.55
N THR A 186 -4.07 -7.96 -7.60
CA THR A 186 -5.32 -7.65 -6.90
C THR A 186 -5.15 -7.80 -5.39
N ASP A 187 -6.17 -7.48 -4.63
CA ASP A 187 -6.17 -7.41 -3.17
C ASP A 187 -5.94 -8.77 -2.52
N VAL A 188 -4.95 -8.85 -1.64
CA VAL A 188 -4.64 -10.01 -0.83
C VAL A 188 -5.39 -9.92 0.49
N THR A 189 -6.34 -10.82 0.71
CA THR A 189 -7.05 -10.90 1.98
C THR A 189 -6.15 -11.49 3.07
N ILE A 190 -5.90 -10.71 4.10
CA ILE A 190 -5.13 -11.16 5.28
C ILE A 190 -6.09 -11.79 6.30
N ALA A 191 -5.97 -13.09 6.52
CA ALA A 191 -6.80 -13.76 7.52
C ALA A 191 -6.49 -13.24 8.92
N GLY A 192 -7.51 -12.71 9.63
CA GLY A 192 -7.37 -12.15 10.97
C GLY A 192 -6.65 -10.81 11.05
N ALA A 193 -6.71 -10.00 9.99
CA ALA A 193 -6.16 -8.64 9.99
C ALA A 193 -6.77 -7.81 11.13
N ALA A 194 -5.92 -7.20 11.94
CA ALA A 194 -6.29 -6.31 13.04
C ALA A 194 -5.08 -5.46 13.44
N ASP A 195 -5.33 -4.42 14.24
CA ASP A 195 -4.27 -3.60 14.82
C ASP A 195 -3.41 -4.43 15.79
N ASP A 196 -2.17 -4.00 15.97
CA ASP A 196 -1.20 -4.62 16.91
C ASP A 196 -1.02 -6.14 16.69
N THR A 197 -0.99 -6.57 15.42
CA THR A 197 -0.78 -7.98 15.04
C THR A 197 0.55 -8.18 14.34
N LEU A 198 1.09 -9.40 14.44
CA LEU A 198 2.18 -9.84 13.57
C LEU A 198 1.60 -10.59 12.37
N THR A 199 1.85 -10.07 11.18
CA THR A 199 1.36 -10.68 9.94
C THR A 199 2.42 -11.57 9.32
N TYR A 200 2.08 -12.84 9.15
CA TYR A 200 2.86 -13.82 8.41
C TYR A 200 2.40 -13.85 6.96
N PHE A 201 3.34 -13.87 6.06
CA PHE A 201 3.11 -14.03 4.63
C PHE A 201 3.78 -15.29 4.12
N GLN A 202 3.16 -15.90 3.13
CA GLN A 202 3.74 -17.00 2.39
C GLN A 202 3.68 -16.69 0.90
N ILE A 203 4.85 -16.69 0.26
CA ILE A 203 5.01 -16.54 -1.19
C ILE A 203 5.38 -17.88 -1.80
N TYR A 204 4.85 -18.18 -2.99
CA TYR A 204 5.21 -19.36 -3.75
C TYR A 204 5.02 -19.15 -5.24
N ARG A 205 5.65 -20.01 -6.03
CA ARG A 205 5.37 -20.19 -7.45
C ARG A 205 4.33 -21.31 -7.61
N ASP A 206 3.23 -21.00 -8.26
CA ASP A 206 2.23 -22.00 -8.64
C ASP A 206 2.62 -22.60 -10.00
N HIS A 207 3.45 -23.65 -9.96
CA HIS A 207 3.97 -24.33 -11.15
C HIS A 207 2.90 -25.07 -11.97
N ASP A 208 1.75 -25.38 -11.35
CA ASP A 208 0.60 -26.03 -12.01
C ASP A 208 -0.38 -24.99 -12.60
N HIS A 209 -0.14 -23.69 -12.40
CA HIS A 209 -0.99 -22.64 -12.95
C HIS A 209 -0.98 -22.70 -14.49
N GLY A 210 -2.16 -22.62 -15.10
CA GLY A 210 -2.30 -22.78 -16.56
C GLY A 210 -1.49 -21.79 -17.42
N SER A 211 -1.02 -20.68 -16.83
CA SER A 211 -0.14 -19.72 -17.49
C SER A 211 1.34 -19.90 -17.12
N ASP A 212 1.69 -20.72 -16.12
CA ASP A 212 3.09 -20.97 -15.76
C ASP A 212 3.67 -22.01 -16.73
N ASN A 213 4.65 -21.59 -17.51
CA ASN A 213 5.25 -22.47 -18.54
C ASN A 213 6.79 -22.40 -18.58
N MET A 214 7.42 -21.76 -17.57
CA MET A 214 8.88 -21.70 -17.52
C MET A 214 9.46 -23.02 -16.99
N ALA A 215 10.12 -23.78 -17.87
CA ALA A 215 10.75 -25.07 -17.57
C ALA A 215 12.10 -24.90 -16.83
N GLY A 216 12.09 -24.21 -15.70
CA GLY A 216 13.27 -23.98 -14.86
C GLY A 216 12.92 -23.19 -13.61
N SER A 217 13.85 -23.08 -12.68
CA SER A 217 13.61 -22.37 -11.44
C SER A 217 13.46 -20.86 -11.65
N ALA A 218 12.45 -20.25 -11.05
CA ALA A 218 12.29 -18.81 -11.02
C ALA A 218 13.02 -18.24 -9.78
N ARG A 219 13.81 -17.19 -9.98
CA ARG A 219 14.62 -16.55 -8.93
C ARG A 219 13.92 -15.34 -8.36
N LEU A 220 13.46 -15.43 -7.13
CA LEU A 220 12.86 -14.31 -6.41
C LEU A 220 13.95 -13.39 -5.86
N LEU A 221 13.90 -12.09 -6.16
CA LEU A 221 14.73 -11.03 -5.57
C LEU A 221 14.05 -10.43 -4.33
N GLY A 222 12.73 -10.36 -4.35
CA GLY A 222 11.91 -9.80 -3.30
C GLY A 222 10.55 -9.33 -3.80
N ILE A 223 9.79 -8.76 -2.90
CA ILE A 223 8.47 -8.18 -3.22
C ILE A 223 8.33 -6.78 -2.65
N LYS A 224 7.53 -5.97 -3.30
CA LYS A 224 6.90 -4.81 -2.67
C LYS A 224 5.53 -5.20 -2.16
N LEU A 225 5.26 -4.89 -0.91
CA LEU A 225 3.90 -4.84 -0.38
C LEU A 225 3.41 -3.41 -0.41
N PHE A 226 2.18 -3.22 -0.83
CA PHE A 226 1.48 -1.95 -0.77
C PHE A 226 0.32 -2.09 0.21
N PHE A 227 0.14 -1.12 1.07
CA PHE A 227 -0.94 -1.09 2.05
C PHE A 227 -1.46 0.32 2.22
N SER A 228 -2.71 0.46 2.61
CA SER A 228 -3.33 1.75 2.87
C SER A 228 -3.15 2.15 4.33
N THR A 229 -3.10 3.46 4.59
CA THR A 229 -3.10 4.01 5.94
C THR A 229 -4.36 4.83 6.16
N ASN A 230 -4.91 4.77 7.37
CA ASN A 230 -6.08 5.55 7.80
C ASN A 230 -5.72 6.70 8.75
N ALA A 231 -4.44 6.80 9.13
CA ALA A 231 -3.88 7.87 9.95
C ALA A 231 -2.55 8.37 9.39
N ALA A 232 -2.13 9.56 9.79
CA ALA A 232 -0.87 10.16 9.33
C ALA A 232 0.36 9.56 10.03
N ASN A 233 0.19 9.00 11.21
CA ASN A 233 1.24 8.44 12.05
C ASN A 233 0.64 7.41 13.02
N ASP A 234 1.50 6.81 13.82
CA ASP A 234 1.17 5.78 14.81
C ASP A 234 0.80 6.33 16.22
N ALA A 235 0.46 7.61 16.31
CA ALA A 235 0.10 8.25 17.58
C ALA A 235 -1.31 7.91 18.05
#